data_b71773e81c8c107bd2d5e1d39b05eb7c
#
_entry.id   b71773e81c8c107bd2d5e1d39b05eb7c
#
_cell.length_a   1.000
_cell.length_b   1.000
_cell.length_c   1.000
_cell.angle_alpha   90.00
_cell.angle_beta   90.00
_cell.angle_gamma   90.00
#
_symmetry.space_group_name_H-M   'P 1'
#
loop_
_entity.id
_entity.type
_entity.pdbx_description
1 polymer ?
#
loop_
_entity_poly.entity_id
_entity_poly.type
_entity_poly.pdbx_seq_one_letter_code
_entity_poly.pdbx_strand_id
1 'polypeptide(L)'
;MGKQNWKPGNMLNPVPAVMVSVTDENGRSNIITVAWAGTICTNPPMVSISVRPSRYSYDIIDRTGEFVINLTNQELVKACDYCGVVSGRDVDKFKEMKLTPLPMQQVKAVGIAESPANIECRVVEKKALGSHTMFIAEVVGVTIDDRYICLLYTSPSPRD
;
A
#
# COMPACT_ATOMS: atom_id res chain seq x y z
N MET A 1 -11.72 19.22 33.15
CA MET A 1 -10.63 18.71 32.31
C MET A 1 -10.13 19.86 31.44
N GLY A 2 -8.82 20.17 31.47
CA GLY A 2 -8.21 21.21 30.65
C GLY A 2 -7.63 20.61 29.33
N LYS A 3 -7.62 21.38 28.26
CA LYS A 3 -6.90 21.08 27.03
C LYS A 3 -5.60 21.86 26.99
N GLN A 4 -4.55 21.26 26.46
CA GLN A 4 -3.24 21.90 26.28
C GLN A 4 -2.95 22.09 24.80
N ASN A 5 -2.31 23.19 24.44
CA ASN A 5 -1.86 23.46 23.10
C ASN A 5 -0.50 22.76 22.85
N TRP A 6 -0.44 21.96 21.80
CA TRP A 6 0.77 21.28 21.38
C TRP A 6 1.32 21.89 20.09
N LYS A 7 2.59 21.65 19.81
CA LYS A 7 3.18 22.02 18.51
C LYS A 7 2.49 21.25 17.40
N PRO A 8 2.39 21.84 16.19
CA PRO A 8 1.90 21.13 15.01
C PRO A 8 2.68 19.83 14.79
N GLY A 9 1.97 18.72 14.52
CA GLY A 9 2.58 17.40 14.33
C GLY A 9 1.61 16.40 13.73
N ASN A 10 2.12 15.20 13.43
CA ASN A 10 1.39 14.11 12.78
C ASN A 10 0.52 13.37 13.81
N MET A 11 -0.61 13.95 14.17
CA MET A 11 -1.49 13.44 15.24
C MET A 11 -2.73 12.72 14.71
N LEU A 12 -2.88 12.57 13.39
CA LEU A 12 -3.99 11.83 12.82
C LEU A 12 -3.78 10.33 12.99
N ASN A 13 -4.45 9.76 13.96
CA ASN A 13 -4.40 8.34 14.32
C ASN A 13 -5.80 7.83 14.72
N PRO A 14 -6.12 6.56 14.51
CA PRO A 14 -5.29 5.54 13.85
C PRO A 14 -5.16 5.75 12.34
N VAL A 15 -4.08 5.23 11.76
CA VAL A 15 -3.86 5.16 10.32
C VAL A 15 -3.69 3.70 9.89
N PRO A 16 -4.06 3.32 8.65
CA PRO A 16 -3.83 1.97 8.16
C PRO A 16 -2.33 1.72 8.01
N ALA A 17 -1.88 0.52 8.36
CA ALA A 17 -0.57 0.03 7.98
C ALA A 17 -0.76 -0.97 6.84
N VAL A 18 -0.34 -0.59 5.63
CA VAL A 18 -0.45 -1.44 4.44
C VAL A 18 0.92 -1.77 3.87
N MET A 19 1.02 -2.91 3.21
CA MET A 19 2.24 -3.34 2.52
C MET A 19 2.11 -2.96 1.05
N VAL A 20 2.95 -2.02 0.58
CA VAL A 20 2.96 -1.60 -0.82
C VAL A 20 4.05 -2.37 -1.54
N SER A 21 3.69 -3.19 -2.51
CA SER A 21 4.62 -3.91 -3.36
C SER A 21 4.79 -3.22 -4.70
N VAL A 22 6.00 -3.31 -5.21
CA VAL A 22 6.45 -2.70 -6.47
C VAL A 22 7.33 -3.69 -7.22
N THR A 23 7.40 -3.57 -8.54
CA THR A 23 8.31 -4.37 -9.38
C THR A 23 9.01 -3.45 -10.37
N ASP A 24 10.32 -3.52 -10.45
CA ASP A 24 11.11 -2.71 -11.38
C ASP A 24 11.07 -3.27 -12.82
N GLU A 25 11.69 -2.56 -13.75
CA GLU A 25 11.73 -2.92 -15.17
C GLU A 25 12.47 -4.24 -15.44
N ASN A 26 13.30 -4.70 -14.50
CA ASN A 26 14.06 -5.95 -14.57
C ASN A 26 13.32 -7.12 -13.90
N GLY A 27 12.12 -6.89 -13.38
CA GLY A 27 11.33 -7.91 -12.69
C GLY A 27 11.70 -8.09 -11.21
N ARG A 28 12.56 -7.25 -10.63
CA ARG A 28 12.89 -7.30 -9.20
C ARG A 28 11.77 -6.62 -8.41
N SER A 29 11.20 -7.36 -7.48
CA SER A 29 10.12 -6.88 -6.62
C SER A 29 10.61 -6.44 -5.25
N ASN A 30 9.93 -5.48 -4.64
CA ASN A 30 10.17 -5.03 -3.28
C ASN A 30 8.87 -4.70 -2.57
N ILE A 31 8.91 -4.64 -1.25
CA ILE A 31 7.80 -4.28 -0.38
C ILE A 31 8.21 -3.14 0.54
N ILE A 32 7.34 -2.16 0.70
CA ILE A 32 7.47 -1.11 1.72
C ILE A 32 6.19 -1.01 2.53
N THR A 33 6.30 -0.86 3.84
CA THR A 33 5.16 -0.58 4.69
C THR A 33 4.86 0.90 4.70
N VAL A 34 3.62 1.24 4.42
CA VAL A 34 3.14 2.62 4.34
C VAL A 34 1.96 2.78 5.30
N ALA A 35 2.07 3.78 6.18
CA ALA A 35 0.99 4.17 7.09
C ALA A 35 0.19 5.38 6.54
N TRP A 36 0.79 6.14 5.64
CA TRP A 36 0.13 7.30 5.03
C TRP A 36 -0.43 6.90 3.66
N ALA A 37 -1.55 6.19 3.73
CA ALA A 37 -2.34 5.71 2.61
C ALA A 37 -3.82 5.98 2.88
N GLY A 38 -4.59 6.22 1.84
CA GLY A 38 -6.02 6.45 1.98
C GLY A 38 -6.76 6.53 0.66
N THR A 39 -8.07 6.25 0.73
CA THR A 39 -9.00 6.47 -0.37
C THR A 39 -9.28 7.96 -0.49
N ILE A 40 -9.24 8.48 -1.72
CA ILE A 40 -9.41 9.92 -1.99
C ILE A 40 -10.55 10.25 -2.95
N CYS A 41 -10.99 9.28 -3.75
CA CYS A 41 -12.11 9.47 -4.68
C CYS A 41 -12.86 8.15 -4.90
N THR A 42 -14.16 8.24 -5.15
CA THR A 42 -15.01 7.08 -5.41
C THR A 42 -15.22 6.85 -6.90
N ASN A 43 -15.32 7.91 -7.70
CA ASN A 43 -15.53 7.81 -9.13
C ASN A 43 -14.71 8.89 -9.87
N PRO A 44 -13.60 8.50 -10.53
CA PRO A 44 -13.04 7.16 -10.55
C PRO A 44 -12.53 6.72 -9.17
N PRO A 45 -12.39 5.41 -8.89
CA PRO A 45 -11.86 4.95 -7.62
C PRO A 45 -10.37 5.29 -7.52
N MET A 46 -10.00 6.08 -6.51
CA MET A 46 -8.62 6.56 -6.36
C MET A 46 -8.13 6.43 -4.92
N VAL A 47 -6.84 6.21 -4.82
CA VAL A 47 -6.10 6.15 -3.56
C VAL A 47 -4.88 7.06 -3.61
N SER A 48 -4.34 7.41 -2.45
CA SER A 48 -3.03 8.04 -2.35
C SER A 48 -2.12 7.29 -1.38
N ILE A 49 -0.82 7.33 -1.66
CA ILE A 49 0.24 6.93 -0.74
C ILE A 49 1.28 8.04 -0.67
N SER A 50 1.86 8.27 0.52
CA SER A 50 2.96 9.22 0.69
C SER A 50 4.25 8.49 1.05
N VAL A 51 5.27 8.63 0.20
CA VAL A 51 6.55 7.92 0.31
C VAL A 51 7.70 8.93 0.33
N ARG A 52 8.71 8.69 1.16
CA ARG A 52 9.93 9.52 1.16
C ARG A 52 10.80 9.20 -0.06
N PRO A 53 11.36 10.22 -0.75
CA PRO A 53 12.26 10.00 -1.88
C PRO A 53 13.49 9.12 -1.57
N SER A 54 13.92 9.07 -0.30
CA SER A 54 15.04 8.23 0.12
C SER A 54 14.73 6.72 0.16
N ARG A 55 13.46 6.33 0.07
CA ARG A 55 13.07 4.90 0.12
C ARG A 55 13.31 4.20 -1.20
N TYR A 56 13.79 2.95 -1.16
CA TYR A 56 14.09 2.16 -2.35
C TYR A 56 12.89 2.00 -3.30
N SER A 57 11.70 1.76 -2.76
CA SER A 57 10.47 1.64 -3.56
C SER A 57 10.06 2.95 -4.25
N TYR A 58 10.52 4.11 -3.75
CA TYR A 58 10.17 5.41 -4.34
C TYR A 58 10.56 5.49 -5.81
N ASP A 59 11.85 5.21 -6.10
CA ASP A 59 12.38 5.28 -7.47
C ASP A 59 11.67 4.30 -8.41
N ILE A 60 11.26 3.14 -7.90
CA ILE A 60 10.53 2.14 -8.68
C ILE A 60 9.14 2.67 -9.02
N ILE A 61 8.38 3.19 -8.04
CA ILE A 61 7.06 3.79 -8.29
C ILE A 61 7.17 4.97 -9.26
N ASP A 62 8.18 5.81 -9.08
CA ASP A 62 8.38 7.00 -9.90
C ASP A 62 8.64 6.68 -11.38
N ARG A 63 9.37 5.59 -11.64
CA ARG A 63 9.68 5.16 -13.01
C ARG A 63 8.57 4.30 -13.63
N THR A 64 8.01 3.38 -12.86
CA THR A 64 7.02 2.41 -13.41
C THR A 64 5.60 2.95 -13.42
N GLY A 65 5.28 3.89 -12.52
CA GLY A 65 3.93 4.41 -12.34
C GLY A 65 2.95 3.39 -11.78
N GLU A 66 3.42 2.26 -11.23
CA GLU A 66 2.57 1.17 -10.78
C GLU A 66 2.96 0.67 -9.39
N PHE A 67 1.96 0.27 -8.60
CA PHE A 67 2.16 -0.41 -7.32
C PHE A 67 0.91 -1.20 -6.93
N VAL A 68 1.06 -2.10 -5.96
CA VAL A 68 -0.07 -2.83 -5.37
C VAL A 68 -0.12 -2.54 -3.87
N ILE A 69 -1.29 -2.13 -3.37
CA ILE A 69 -1.56 -2.04 -1.94
C ILE A 69 -2.08 -3.40 -1.48
N ASN A 70 -1.35 -4.02 -0.55
CA ASN A 70 -1.72 -5.29 0.05
C ASN A 70 -2.20 -5.01 1.48
N LEU A 71 -3.46 -5.33 1.77
CA LEU A 71 -4.01 -5.16 3.11
C LEU A 71 -3.34 -6.16 4.07
N THR A 72 -3.20 -5.74 5.32
CA THR A 72 -2.58 -6.57 6.35
C THR A 72 -3.64 -7.24 7.22
N ASN A 73 -3.38 -8.49 7.57
CA ASN A 73 -4.11 -9.25 8.57
C ASN A 73 -3.17 -9.60 9.73
N GLN A 74 -3.68 -10.33 10.71
CA GLN A 74 -2.89 -10.73 11.88
C GLN A 74 -1.66 -11.58 11.52
N GLU A 75 -1.74 -12.42 10.50
CA GLU A 75 -0.65 -13.29 10.05
C GLU A 75 0.50 -12.47 9.44
N LEU A 76 0.19 -11.34 8.81
CA LEU A 76 1.15 -10.45 8.15
C LEU A 76 1.77 -9.38 9.06
N VAL A 77 1.36 -9.26 10.33
CA VAL A 77 1.86 -8.21 11.24
C VAL A 77 3.38 -8.17 11.30
N LYS A 78 4.04 -9.32 11.46
CA LYS A 78 5.50 -9.40 11.53
C LYS A 78 6.17 -8.99 10.21
N ALA A 79 5.61 -9.41 9.09
CA ALA A 79 6.11 -9.03 7.77
C ALA A 79 5.89 -7.54 7.50
N CYS A 80 4.75 -7.00 7.91
CA CYS A 80 4.43 -5.58 7.80
C CYS A 80 5.44 -4.72 8.56
N ASP A 81 5.75 -5.07 9.82
CA ASP A 81 6.76 -4.38 10.61
C ASP A 81 8.15 -4.45 9.96
N TYR A 82 8.60 -5.66 9.63
CA TYR A 82 9.89 -5.88 8.98
C TYR A 82 10.07 -5.08 7.69
N CYS A 83 9.07 -5.09 6.82
CA CYS A 83 9.11 -4.37 5.53
C CYS A 83 9.14 -2.84 5.70
N GLY A 84 8.71 -2.32 6.86
CA GLY A 84 8.79 -0.90 7.20
C GLY A 84 10.16 -0.46 7.69
N VAL A 85 10.92 -1.36 8.31
CA VAL A 85 12.20 -1.07 8.98
C VAL A 85 13.40 -1.36 8.06
N VAL A 86 13.41 -2.50 7.37
CA VAL A 86 14.53 -2.96 6.56
C VAL A 86 14.46 -2.39 5.13
N SER A 87 15.62 -2.10 4.53
CA SER A 87 15.69 -1.60 3.15
C SER A 87 15.72 -2.74 2.13
N GLY A 88 14.95 -2.59 1.04
CA GLY A 88 15.02 -3.50 -0.12
C GLY A 88 16.29 -3.39 -0.95
N ARG A 89 17.19 -2.42 -0.64
CA ARG A 89 18.54 -2.38 -1.21
C ARG A 89 19.41 -3.52 -0.67
N ASP A 90 19.17 -3.91 0.58
CA ASP A 90 20.04 -4.81 1.34
C ASP A 90 19.53 -6.25 1.32
N VAL A 91 18.20 -6.44 1.20
CA VAL A 91 17.57 -7.76 1.31
C VAL A 91 16.43 -7.95 0.30
N ASP A 92 16.13 -9.19 -0.03
CA ASP A 92 14.91 -9.61 -0.71
C ASP A 92 13.82 -9.89 0.34
N LYS A 93 12.90 -8.94 0.49
CA LYS A 93 11.86 -9.01 1.52
C LYS A 93 10.82 -10.11 1.30
N PHE A 94 10.54 -10.47 0.04
CA PHE A 94 9.68 -11.61 -0.25
C PHE A 94 10.30 -12.90 0.28
N LYS A 95 11.59 -13.10 0.01
CA LYS A 95 12.32 -14.28 0.46
C LYS A 95 12.49 -14.31 1.97
N GLU A 96 12.96 -13.21 2.58
CA GLU A 96 13.21 -13.13 4.02
C GLU A 96 11.95 -13.38 4.84
N MET A 97 10.82 -12.83 4.42
CA MET A 97 9.55 -12.97 5.11
C MET A 97 8.71 -14.16 4.62
N LYS A 98 9.25 -14.95 3.68
CA LYS A 98 8.57 -16.13 3.08
C LYS A 98 7.21 -15.78 2.48
N LEU A 99 7.13 -14.62 1.85
CA LEU A 99 5.93 -14.16 1.16
C LEU A 99 5.94 -14.64 -0.28
N THR A 100 4.77 -14.94 -0.80
CA THR A 100 4.58 -15.44 -2.17
C THR A 100 4.21 -14.29 -3.09
N PRO A 101 5.04 -13.95 -4.11
CA PRO A 101 4.66 -12.98 -5.12
C PRO A 101 3.43 -13.49 -5.90
N LEU A 102 2.39 -12.66 -5.97
CA LEU A 102 1.17 -12.95 -6.71
C LEU A 102 1.14 -12.10 -7.99
N PRO A 103 1.15 -12.70 -9.18
CA PRO A 103 0.95 -11.96 -10.43
C PRO A 103 -0.40 -11.24 -10.43
N MET A 104 -0.40 -9.98 -10.81
CA MET A 104 -1.59 -9.15 -10.90
C MET A 104 -2.13 -9.12 -12.34
N GLN A 105 -3.37 -8.66 -12.52
CA GLN A 105 -4.04 -8.68 -13.82
C GLN A 105 -3.85 -7.38 -14.60
N GLN A 106 -3.78 -6.25 -13.92
CA GLN A 106 -3.81 -4.92 -14.54
C GLN A 106 -2.48 -4.19 -14.48
N VAL A 107 -1.58 -4.59 -13.56
CA VAL A 107 -0.26 -3.97 -13.36
C VAL A 107 0.84 -5.02 -13.37
N LYS A 108 2.07 -4.61 -13.68
CA LYS A 108 3.25 -5.49 -13.66
C LYS A 108 3.78 -5.70 -12.23
N ALA A 109 3.48 -4.78 -11.31
CA ALA A 109 3.81 -4.95 -9.92
C ALA A 109 3.09 -6.17 -9.34
N VAL A 110 3.82 -7.01 -8.59
CA VAL A 110 3.25 -8.21 -7.97
C VAL A 110 2.51 -7.86 -6.67
N GLY A 111 1.46 -8.58 -6.36
CA GLY A 111 0.82 -8.58 -5.05
C GLY A 111 1.50 -9.55 -4.07
N ILE A 112 0.94 -9.66 -2.88
CA ILE A 112 1.34 -10.62 -1.83
C ILE A 112 0.19 -11.61 -1.69
N ALA A 113 0.45 -12.90 -1.98
CA ALA A 113 -0.60 -13.93 -1.99
C ALA A 113 -1.26 -14.14 -0.61
N GLU A 114 -0.53 -13.91 0.47
CA GLU A 114 -1.00 -14.05 1.86
C GLU A 114 -1.88 -12.87 2.32
N SER A 115 -1.97 -11.80 1.51
CA SER A 115 -2.80 -10.63 1.81
C SER A 115 -4.29 -10.94 1.60
N PRO A 116 -5.18 -10.48 2.48
CA PRO A 116 -6.62 -10.65 2.30
C PRO A 116 -7.19 -9.88 1.10
N ALA A 117 -6.52 -8.80 0.68
CA ALA A 117 -6.91 -8.05 -0.51
C ALA A 117 -5.70 -7.34 -1.11
N ASN A 118 -5.61 -7.39 -2.43
CA ASN A 118 -4.59 -6.73 -3.23
C ASN A 118 -5.26 -5.70 -4.13
N ILE A 119 -4.85 -4.45 -4.06
CA ILE A 119 -5.42 -3.31 -4.78
C ILE A 119 -4.38 -2.84 -5.80
N GLU A 120 -4.65 -3.07 -7.07
CA GLU A 120 -3.80 -2.70 -8.19
C GLU A 120 -3.95 -1.22 -8.50
N CYS A 121 -2.85 -0.49 -8.52
CA CYS A 121 -2.83 0.96 -8.61
C CYS A 121 -1.95 1.45 -9.75
N ARG A 122 -2.46 2.40 -10.52
CA ARG A 122 -1.71 3.12 -11.55
C ARG A 122 -1.65 4.61 -11.19
N VAL A 123 -0.44 5.12 -11.06
CA VAL A 123 -0.20 6.54 -10.70
C VAL A 123 -0.71 7.45 -11.81
N VAL A 124 -1.53 8.42 -11.43
CA VAL A 124 -2.04 9.47 -12.33
C VAL A 124 -1.45 10.83 -12.04
N GLU A 125 -1.01 11.07 -10.79
CA GLU A 125 -0.38 12.31 -10.38
C GLU A 125 0.62 12.07 -9.25
N LYS A 126 1.69 12.85 -9.21
CA LYS A 126 2.61 12.92 -8.07
C LYS A 126 2.80 14.35 -7.60
N LYS A 127 2.82 14.55 -6.28
CA LYS A 127 2.99 15.86 -5.66
C LYS A 127 4.05 15.85 -4.57
N ALA A 128 5.12 16.60 -4.77
CA ALA A 128 6.13 16.79 -3.73
C ALA A 128 5.57 17.66 -2.59
N LEU A 129 5.70 17.18 -1.35
CA LEU A 129 5.16 17.81 -0.15
C LEU A 129 6.26 18.12 0.89
N GLY A 130 7.49 18.32 0.46
CA GLY A 130 8.64 18.46 1.34
C GLY A 130 9.32 17.13 1.63
N SER A 131 9.16 16.56 2.83
CA SER A 131 9.81 15.28 3.20
C SER A 131 9.24 14.05 2.47
N HIS A 132 8.05 14.14 1.90
CA HIS A 132 7.36 13.07 1.19
C HIS A 132 6.85 13.54 -0.16
N THR A 133 6.73 12.60 -1.08
CA THR A 133 5.95 12.76 -2.30
C THR A 133 4.67 11.95 -2.15
N MET A 134 3.53 12.57 -2.40
CA MET A 134 2.24 11.91 -2.50
C MET A 134 2.06 11.42 -3.94
N PHE A 135 1.86 10.11 -4.09
CA PHE A 135 1.43 9.48 -5.32
C PHE A 135 -0.07 9.31 -5.28
N ILE A 136 -0.76 9.89 -6.23
CA ILE A 136 -2.20 9.75 -6.45
C ILE A 136 -2.37 8.70 -7.54
N ALA A 137 -3.16 7.68 -7.29
CA ALA A 137 -3.30 6.55 -8.20
C ALA A 137 -4.77 6.15 -8.37
N GLU A 138 -5.11 5.77 -9.58
CA GLU A 138 -6.37 5.10 -9.89
C GLU A 138 -6.28 3.63 -9.50
N VAL A 139 -7.35 3.11 -8.89
CA VAL A 139 -7.50 1.68 -8.62
C VAL A 139 -7.99 1.01 -9.90
N VAL A 140 -7.12 0.21 -10.51
CA VAL A 140 -7.38 -0.46 -11.79
C VAL A 140 -7.78 -1.92 -11.66
N GLY A 141 -7.63 -2.51 -10.47
CA GLY A 141 -8.03 -3.88 -10.15
C GLY A 141 -8.03 -4.14 -8.65
N VAL A 142 -8.82 -5.10 -8.22
CA VAL A 142 -8.86 -5.57 -6.82
C VAL A 142 -9.01 -7.09 -6.83
N THR A 143 -8.13 -7.77 -6.11
CA THR A 143 -8.20 -9.20 -5.84
C THR A 143 -8.47 -9.40 -4.35
N ILE A 144 -9.43 -10.24 -4.01
CA ILE A 144 -9.82 -10.54 -2.62
C ILE A 144 -9.76 -12.05 -2.40
N ASP A 145 -9.17 -12.47 -1.29
CA ASP A 145 -9.14 -13.87 -0.87
C ASP A 145 -10.56 -14.34 -0.53
N ASP A 146 -10.97 -15.47 -1.08
CA ASP A 146 -12.31 -16.05 -0.92
C ASP A 146 -12.71 -16.24 0.54
N ARG A 147 -11.76 -16.43 1.45
CA ARG A 147 -12.00 -16.55 2.90
C ARG A 147 -12.66 -15.31 3.50
N TYR A 148 -12.53 -14.17 2.84
CA TYR A 148 -13.07 -12.87 3.30
C TYR A 148 -14.34 -12.46 2.53
N ILE A 149 -14.82 -13.30 1.60
CA ILE A 149 -16.05 -13.04 0.85
C ILE A 149 -17.21 -13.73 1.57
N CYS A 150 -18.10 -12.93 2.18
CA CYS A 150 -19.31 -13.45 2.79
C CYS A 150 -20.48 -13.29 1.82
N LEU A 151 -20.87 -14.38 1.17
CA LEU A 151 -21.99 -14.40 0.21
C LEU A 151 -23.35 -14.10 0.84
N LEU A 152 -23.48 -14.14 2.17
CA LEU A 152 -24.72 -13.87 2.89
C LEU A 152 -24.97 -12.38 3.16
N TYR A 153 -23.96 -11.52 2.96
CA TYR A 153 -24.05 -10.09 3.27
C TYR A 153 -23.55 -9.22 2.11
N THR A 154 -24.14 -9.42 0.95
CA THR A 154 -23.96 -8.49 -0.18
C THR A 154 -24.85 -7.24 -0.06
N SER A 155 -25.52 -7.06 1.08
CA SER A 155 -26.32 -5.87 1.32
C SER A 155 -25.39 -4.67 1.55
N PRO A 156 -25.51 -3.58 0.78
CA PRO A 156 -24.78 -2.36 1.06
C PRO A 156 -25.15 -1.89 2.47
N SER A 157 -24.15 -1.43 3.22
CA SER A 157 -24.39 -0.79 4.51
C SER A 157 -25.43 0.31 4.36
N PRO A 158 -26.45 0.42 5.25
CA PRO A 158 -27.37 1.53 5.21
C PRO A 158 -26.57 2.84 5.22
N ARG A 159 -26.81 3.66 4.23
CA ARG A 159 -26.29 5.05 4.21
C ARG A 159 -27.39 5.94 4.72
N ASP A 160 -27.02 6.86 5.63
CA ASP A 160 -27.90 7.90 6.14
C ASP A 160 -28.38 8.81 5.00
#